data_d828b50675b0c3aedfdcbddd594378ee
#
_entry.id   d828b50675b0c3aedfdcbddd594378ee
#
_cell.length_a   1.000
_cell.length_b   1.000
_cell.length_c   1.000
_cell.angle_alpha   90.00
_cell.angle_beta   90.00
_cell.angle_gamma   90.00
#
_symmetry.space_group_name_H-M   'P 1'
#
loop_
_entity.id
_entity.type
_entity.pdbx_description
1 polymer ?
#
loop_
_entity_poly.entity_id
_entity_poly.type
_entity_poly.pdbx_seq_one_letter_code
_entity_poly.pdbx_strand_id
1 'polypeptide(L)'
;MEPANRVPTYGMQQRSERPDFYIRGKTEGKAETAPHRHEYFQIQINLGGDTVQHIGGVVRPFPRNTLAFILPHKLHLIPHPPEGNFLLINFAQTFLLPQLQCDPLDLEDVAIALAPELSPFRFQEHLDFTLSAADFAEIEHLLGRMRVLDANRQFGTREILKGCLLQLIGTVCQLYAEPIKLLADDNAAERSRRDALARMSEYVRKNLDDPDLSLKKAASAAFLSPNYLTHWLRKEVGKTFSELVLERRMHLARTLLLNGSKPVGEVARLCGFADEAYFSRRFRHAHGMPPGQFRKQRDL
;
A
#
# COMPACT_ATOMS: atom_id res chain seq x y z
N MET A 1 -0.08 27.08 -17.95
CA MET A 1 -0.34 26.33 -16.71
C MET A 1 0.44 25.03 -16.82
N GLU A 2 1.55 24.94 -16.12
CA GLU A 2 2.29 23.68 -16.01
C GLU A 2 1.37 22.58 -15.42
N PRO A 3 1.43 21.33 -15.89
CA PRO A 3 0.67 20.25 -15.31
C PRO A 3 1.09 20.10 -13.86
N ALA A 4 0.13 20.19 -12.93
CA ALA A 4 0.35 19.94 -11.51
C ALA A 4 1.22 18.70 -11.35
N ASN A 5 2.30 18.83 -10.61
CA ASN A 5 3.35 17.82 -10.39
C ASN A 5 2.71 16.53 -9.82
N ARG A 6 2.38 15.61 -10.69
CA ARG A 6 1.63 14.39 -10.33
C ARG A 6 2.61 13.45 -9.66
N VAL A 7 2.43 13.20 -8.37
CA VAL A 7 3.24 12.22 -7.63
C VAL A 7 3.17 10.86 -8.34
N PRO A 8 4.30 10.28 -8.78
CA PRO A 8 4.29 9.01 -9.49
C PRO A 8 3.84 7.87 -8.58
N THR A 9 3.13 6.90 -9.17
CA THR A 9 2.76 5.64 -8.51
C THR A 9 3.32 4.48 -9.32
N TYR A 10 4.11 3.63 -8.69
CA TYR A 10 4.82 2.54 -9.35
C TYR A 10 4.15 1.19 -9.05
N GLY A 11 3.93 0.38 -10.09
CA GLY A 11 3.56 -1.03 -9.96
C GLY A 11 4.80 -1.92 -9.83
N MET A 12 4.61 -3.15 -9.33
CA MET A 12 5.70 -4.15 -9.20
C MET A 12 6.42 -4.39 -10.53
N GLN A 13 5.69 -4.58 -11.62
CA GLN A 13 6.23 -4.87 -12.96
C GLN A 13 7.08 -3.74 -13.55
N GLN A 14 6.93 -2.51 -13.06
CA GLN A 14 7.78 -1.38 -13.48
C GLN A 14 9.14 -1.37 -12.78
N ARG A 15 9.30 -2.19 -11.76
CA ARG A 15 10.48 -2.21 -10.88
C ARG A 15 11.19 -3.55 -10.84
N SER A 16 10.53 -4.62 -11.26
CA SER A 16 11.07 -5.98 -11.29
C SER A 16 10.32 -6.84 -12.30
N GLU A 17 10.99 -7.80 -12.87
CA GLU A 17 10.37 -8.89 -13.65
C GLU A 17 9.50 -9.82 -12.76
N ARG A 18 9.63 -9.71 -11.44
CA ARG A 18 8.91 -10.54 -10.46
C ARG A 18 7.69 -9.82 -9.92
N PRO A 19 6.48 -10.33 -10.17
CA PRO A 19 5.24 -9.65 -9.79
C PRO A 19 4.84 -9.87 -8.33
N ASP A 20 5.45 -10.82 -7.62
CA ASP A 20 5.04 -11.25 -6.28
C ASP A 20 5.92 -10.73 -5.15
N PHE A 21 7.24 -10.83 -5.31
CA PHE A 21 8.25 -10.48 -4.31
C PHE A 21 9.60 -10.22 -4.97
N TYR A 22 10.34 -9.22 -4.49
CA TYR A 22 11.76 -9.07 -4.78
C TYR A 22 12.46 -8.30 -3.66
N ILE A 23 13.76 -8.58 -3.50
CA ILE A 23 14.64 -7.86 -2.60
C ILE A 23 15.78 -7.24 -3.39
N ARG A 24 16.09 -5.97 -3.11
CA ARG A 24 17.19 -5.26 -3.77
C ARG A 24 17.92 -4.34 -2.80
N GLY A 25 19.19 -4.17 -3.01
CA GLY A 25 20.02 -3.18 -2.34
C GLY A 25 20.46 -2.06 -3.26
N LYS A 26 21.40 -1.26 -2.80
CA LYS A 26 21.98 -0.12 -3.53
C LYS A 26 22.58 -0.52 -4.88
N THR A 27 23.19 -1.69 -4.98
CA THR A 27 23.86 -2.17 -6.19
C THR A 27 22.89 -2.61 -7.29
N GLU A 28 21.68 -3.03 -6.91
CA GLU A 28 20.67 -3.52 -7.84
C GLU A 28 19.70 -2.43 -8.33
N GLY A 29 19.84 -1.21 -7.81
CA GLY A 29 19.03 -0.09 -8.28
C GLY A 29 19.21 1.19 -7.49
N LYS A 30 19.02 2.32 -8.17
CA LYS A 30 19.07 3.63 -7.52
C LYS A 30 17.88 3.83 -6.59
N ALA A 31 18.11 4.51 -5.45
CA ALA A 31 17.04 4.99 -4.60
C ALA A 31 16.22 6.08 -5.32
N GLU A 32 14.92 6.11 -5.06
CA GLU A 32 14.09 7.23 -5.51
C GLU A 32 14.45 8.49 -4.73
N THR A 33 14.60 9.59 -5.45
CA THR A 33 15.00 10.88 -4.87
C THR A 33 13.86 11.88 -4.78
N ALA A 34 12.66 11.50 -5.21
CA ALA A 34 11.46 12.34 -5.19
C ALA A 34 10.31 11.61 -4.45
N PRO A 35 9.37 12.35 -3.85
CA PRO A 35 8.17 11.76 -3.26
C PRO A 35 7.40 10.92 -4.27
N HIS A 36 7.03 9.70 -3.88
CA HIS A 36 6.35 8.74 -4.74
C HIS A 36 5.42 7.82 -3.96
N ARG A 37 4.68 6.99 -4.68
CA ARG A 37 3.85 5.90 -4.16
C ARG A 37 4.14 4.63 -4.94
N HIS A 38 3.77 3.49 -4.37
CA HIS A 38 3.76 2.21 -5.07
C HIS A 38 2.51 1.41 -4.71
N GLU A 39 2.16 0.42 -5.55
CA GLU A 39 0.96 -0.41 -5.41
C GLU A 39 1.21 -1.68 -4.60
N TYR A 40 2.37 -1.81 -4.03
CA TYR A 40 2.87 -2.97 -3.29
C TYR A 40 3.36 -2.56 -1.90
N PHE A 41 3.53 -3.52 -1.04
CA PHE A 41 4.18 -3.34 0.26
C PHE A 41 5.68 -3.16 0.09
N GLN A 42 6.25 -2.28 0.88
CA GLN A 42 7.71 -2.14 0.95
C GLN A 42 8.17 -2.14 2.41
N ILE A 43 9.26 -2.86 2.69
CA ILE A 43 10.04 -2.69 3.90
C ILE A 43 11.40 -2.15 3.48
N GLN A 44 11.76 -0.97 3.99
CA GLN A 44 13.04 -0.35 3.74
C GLN A 44 13.90 -0.45 5.00
N ILE A 45 15.13 -0.93 4.84
CA ILE A 45 16.05 -1.19 5.94
C ILE A 45 17.29 -0.34 5.74
N ASN A 46 17.65 0.47 6.74
CA ASN A 46 18.90 1.23 6.74
C ASN A 46 20.03 0.38 7.34
N LEU A 47 20.99 0.01 6.50
CA LEU A 47 22.18 -0.75 6.86
C LEU A 47 23.39 0.15 7.16
N GLY A 48 23.29 1.46 6.83
CA GLY A 48 24.35 2.44 7.09
C GLY A 48 24.10 3.75 6.34
N GLY A 49 24.58 4.85 6.92
CA GLY A 49 24.32 6.21 6.46
C GLY A 49 23.00 6.75 7.04
N ASP A 50 23.14 7.66 8.03
CA ASP A 50 21.98 8.27 8.66
C ASP A 50 21.23 9.18 7.67
N THR A 51 19.91 9.10 7.72
CA THR A 51 19.02 9.88 6.86
C THR A 51 17.70 10.17 7.59
N VAL A 52 16.71 10.65 6.85
CA VAL A 52 15.35 10.90 7.35
C VAL A 52 14.34 10.14 6.51
N GLN A 53 13.24 9.76 7.12
CA GLN A 53 12.09 9.18 6.44
C GLN A 53 10.92 10.18 6.42
N HIS A 54 10.31 10.35 5.26
CA HIS A 54 9.09 11.10 5.06
C HIS A 54 8.01 10.12 4.67
N ILE A 55 7.07 9.81 5.56
CA ILE A 55 6.01 8.83 5.32
C ILE A 55 4.69 9.41 5.82
N GLY A 56 3.66 9.46 4.95
CA GLY A 56 2.33 9.93 5.32
C GLY A 56 2.25 11.36 5.85
N GLY A 57 3.24 12.21 5.54
CA GLY A 57 3.34 13.59 6.03
C GLY A 57 4.13 13.75 7.33
N VAL A 58 4.60 12.66 7.93
CA VAL A 58 5.48 12.68 9.12
C VAL A 58 6.94 12.58 8.68
N VAL A 59 7.81 13.36 9.33
CA VAL A 59 9.27 13.32 9.10
C VAL A 59 9.93 12.81 10.38
N ARG A 60 10.76 11.76 10.25
CA ARG A 60 11.44 11.13 11.37
C ARG A 60 12.89 10.79 11.03
N PRO A 61 13.80 10.68 12.00
CA PRO A 61 15.12 10.11 11.79
C PRO A 61 15.03 8.70 11.24
N PHE A 62 15.99 8.35 10.38
CA PHE A 62 16.13 6.99 9.85
C PHE A 62 17.60 6.56 9.96
N PRO A 63 18.07 6.31 11.20
CA PRO A 63 19.46 5.91 11.46
C PRO A 63 19.68 4.46 11.06
N ARG A 64 20.94 4.00 11.13
CA ARG A 64 21.30 2.60 10.94
C ARG A 64 20.45 1.68 11.85
N ASN A 65 20.16 0.46 11.39
CA ASN A 65 19.35 -0.57 12.05
C ASN A 65 17.87 -0.19 12.21
N THR A 66 17.39 0.76 11.41
CA THR A 66 15.97 1.14 11.39
C THR A 66 15.27 0.52 10.19
N LEU A 67 14.04 0.07 10.41
CA LEU A 67 13.14 -0.43 9.40
C LEU A 67 11.99 0.56 9.19
N ALA A 68 11.60 0.79 7.95
CA ALA A 68 10.40 1.52 7.57
C ALA A 68 9.43 0.59 6.84
N PHE A 69 8.18 0.57 7.27
CA PHE A 69 7.11 -0.28 6.76
C PHE A 69 6.12 0.56 5.98
N ILE A 70 6.06 0.39 4.67
CA ILE A 70 5.30 1.27 3.78
C ILE A 70 4.15 0.48 3.15
N LEU A 71 2.92 0.91 3.45
CA LEU A 71 1.70 0.40 2.83
C LEU A 71 1.62 0.76 1.35
N PRO A 72 0.90 -0.06 0.55
CA PRO A 72 0.51 0.34 -0.80
C PRO A 72 -0.15 1.72 -0.82
N HIS A 73 0.14 2.50 -1.86
CA HIS A 73 -0.37 3.86 -2.09
C HIS A 73 0.02 4.93 -1.06
N LYS A 74 0.83 4.59 -0.06
CA LYS A 74 1.33 5.58 0.92
C LYS A 74 2.38 6.48 0.28
N LEU A 75 2.18 7.79 0.38
CA LEU A 75 3.16 8.78 -0.06
C LEU A 75 4.39 8.72 0.85
N HIS A 76 5.56 8.56 0.26
CA HIS A 76 6.80 8.52 1.03
C HIS A 76 8.01 8.97 0.22
N LEU A 77 9.08 9.29 0.95
CA LEU A 77 10.42 9.55 0.47
C LEU A 77 11.42 9.23 1.58
N ILE A 78 12.38 8.38 1.30
CA ILE A 78 13.53 8.14 2.18
C ILE A 78 14.79 8.35 1.35
N PRO A 79 15.38 9.56 1.39
CA PRO A 79 16.62 9.84 0.67
C PRO A 79 17.77 9.08 1.31
N HIS A 80 18.63 8.49 0.49
CA HIS A 80 19.85 7.85 0.97
C HIS A 80 21.07 8.65 0.54
N PRO A 81 22.03 8.90 1.43
CA PRO A 81 23.27 9.52 1.06
C PRO A 81 24.04 8.64 0.05
N PRO A 82 24.95 9.23 -0.76
CA PRO A 82 25.70 8.46 -1.78
C PRO A 82 26.48 7.26 -1.21
N GLU A 83 27.01 7.39 -0.01
CA GLU A 83 27.70 6.33 0.75
C GLU A 83 26.75 5.43 1.56
N GLY A 84 25.49 5.82 1.67
CA GLY A 84 24.49 5.05 2.42
C GLY A 84 24.30 3.64 1.89
N ASN A 85 23.96 2.72 2.77
CA ASN A 85 23.64 1.33 2.45
C ASN A 85 22.23 1.00 2.92
N PHE A 86 21.43 0.42 2.05
CA PHE A 86 20.04 0.08 2.32
C PHE A 86 19.61 -1.20 1.62
N LEU A 87 18.54 -1.78 2.11
CA LEU A 87 17.87 -2.91 1.51
C LEU A 87 16.38 -2.62 1.39
N LEU A 88 15.78 -2.97 0.26
CA LEU A 88 14.35 -2.88 0.01
C LEU A 88 13.78 -4.28 -0.18
N ILE A 89 12.73 -4.60 0.58
CA ILE A 89 11.90 -5.80 0.38
C ILE A 89 10.56 -5.30 -0.15
N ASN A 90 10.19 -5.75 -1.34
CA ASN A 90 8.97 -5.34 -2.03
C ASN A 90 8.13 -6.59 -2.31
N PHE A 91 6.84 -6.53 -1.99
CA PHE A 91 5.96 -7.68 -2.18
C PHE A 91 4.49 -7.28 -2.40
N ALA A 92 3.82 -8.09 -3.19
CA ALA A 92 2.38 -7.92 -3.46
C ALA A 92 1.55 -8.29 -2.21
N GLN A 93 0.36 -7.70 -2.07
CA GLN A 93 -0.58 -8.09 -1.00
C GLN A 93 -0.87 -9.59 -1.00
N THR A 94 -1.07 -10.20 -2.16
CA THR A 94 -1.34 -11.63 -2.31
C THR A 94 -0.16 -12.52 -1.93
N PHE A 95 1.05 -11.97 -1.85
CA PHE A 95 2.22 -12.71 -1.37
C PHE A 95 2.16 -12.90 0.14
N LEU A 96 1.92 -11.84 0.90
CA LEU A 96 1.87 -11.88 2.37
C LEU A 96 0.50 -12.36 2.87
N LEU A 97 -0.57 -11.78 2.36
CA LEU A 97 -1.95 -11.87 2.84
C LEU A 97 -2.91 -12.43 1.77
N PRO A 98 -2.69 -13.67 1.28
CA PRO A 98 -3.48 -14.21 0.17
C PRO A 98 -4.97 -14.40 0.51
N GLN A 99 -5.31 -14.54 1.80
CA GLN A 99 -6.68 -14.73 2.28
C GLN A 99 -7.39 -13.40 2.59
N LEU A 100 -6.66 -12.29 2.65
CA LEU A 100 -7.23 -10.99 2.97
C LEU A 100 -7.85 -10.37 1.72
N GLN A 101 -9.18 -10.42 1.65
CA GLN A 101 -9.96 -9.75 0.62
C GLN A 101 -10.22 -8.30 1.02
N CYS A 102 -9.21 -7.44 0.85
CA CYS A 102 -9.25 -6.03 1.19
C CYS A 102 -8.66 -5.21 0.05
N ASP A 103 -9.29 -4.08 -0.26
CA ASP A 103 -8.69 -3.11 -1.19
C ASP A 103 -7.37 -2.60 -0.59
N PRO A 104 -6.28 -2.50 -1.35
CA PRO A 104 -5.02 -1.94 -0.86
C PRO A 104 -5.15 -0.54 -0.24
N LEU A 105 -6.18 0.22 -0.61
CA LEU A 105 -6.48 1.54 -0.03
C LEU A 105 -7.15 1.48 1.35
N ASP A 106 -7.63 0.30 1.77
CA ASP A 106 -8.32 0.07 3.05
C ASP A 106 -7.46 -0.68 4.08
N LEU A 107 -6.20 -0.95 3.77
CA LEU A 107 -5.31 -1.74 4.64
C LEU A 107 -5.06 -1.10 6.01
N GLU A 108 -5.15 0.22 6.10
CA GLU A 108 -5.04 0.94 7.37
C GLU A 108 -6.21 0.66 8.31
N ASP A 109 -7.37 0.30 7.76
CA ASP A 109 -8.61 0.05 8.52
C ASP A 109 -8.76 -1.41 8.96
N VAL A 110 -7.90 -2.32 8.46
CA VAL A 110 -7.95 -3.75 8.83
C VAL A 110 -7.65 -3.93 10.31
N ALA A 111 -8.52 -4.62 11.03
CA ALA A 111 -8.32 -4.88 12.47
C ALA A 111 -7.02 -5.70 12.70
N ILE A 112 -6.24 -5.32 13.73
CA ILE A 112 -5.00 -6.04 14.09
C ILE A 112 -5.27 -7.52 14.40
N ALA A 113 -6.40 -7.80 15.04
CA ALA A 113 -6.78 -9.19 15.34
C ALA A 113 -7.01 -10.05 14.09
N LEU A 114 -7.34 -9.42 12.94
CA LEU A 114 -7.54 -10.11 11.67
C LEU A 114 -6.23 -10.31 10.89
N ALA A 115 -5.34 -9.34 10.96
CA ALA A 115 -4.05 -9.37 10.28
C ALA A 115 -2.98 -8.66 11.13
N PRO A 116 -2.46 -9.33 12.17
CA PRO A 116 -1.45 -8.75 13.08
C PRO A 116 -0.16 -8.36 12.37
N GLU A 117 0.19 -9.02 11.27
CA GLU A 117 1.34 -8.72 10.42
C GLU A 117 1.26 -7.34 9.73
N LEU A 118 0.09 -6.70 9.69
CA LEU A 118 -0.06 -5.32 9.21
C LEU A 118 0.34 -4.28 10.26
N SER A 119 0.53 -4.66 11.52
CA SER A 119 0.74 -3.72 12.62
C SER A 119 1.92 -2.76 12.38
N PRO A 120 3.13 -3.21 11.98
CA PRO A 120 4.23 -2.28 11.73
C PRO A 120 3.92 -1.27 10.61
N PHE A 121 3.24 -1.72 9.56
CA PHE A 121 2.85 -0.85 8.43
C PHE A 121 1.81 0.19 8.84
N ARG A 122 0.86 -0.17 9.69
CA ARG A 122 -0.22 0.73 10.16
C ARG A 122 0.28 1.78 11.14
N PHE A 123 1.25 1.43 11.96
CA PHE A 123 1.77 2.31 12.99
C PHE A 123 3.09 2.99 12.63
N GLN A 124 3.53 2.87 11.38
CA GLN A 124 4.77 3.49 10.89
C GLN A 124 4.82 5.00 11.13
N GLU A 125 3.70 5.71 11.03
CA GLU A 125 3.66 7.15 11.29
C GLU A 125 3.76 7.52 12.78
N HIS A 126 3.63 6.54 13.68
CA HIS A 126 3.64 6.72 15.13
C HIS A 126 4.87 6.12 15.81
N LEU A 127 5.52 5.15 15.17
CA LEU A 127 6.64 4.40 15.73
C LEU A 127 7.88 4.45 14.83
N ASP A 128 9.04 4.51 15.47
CA ASP A 128 10.34 4.35 14.84
C ASP A 128 10.85 2.94 15.15
N PHE A 129 10.92 2.09 14.14
CA PHE A 129 11.36 0.70 14.29
C PHE A 129 12.89 0.61 14.23
N THR A 130 13.56 1.25 15.19
CA THR A 130 15.02 1.21 15.35
C THR A 130 15.41 0.09 16.32
N LEU A 131 16.19 -0.85 15.85
CA LEU A 131 16.58 -2.04 16.61
C LEU A 131 17.93 -1.85 17.29
N SER A 132 18.11 -2.51 18.43
CA SER A 132 19.45 -2.67 19.03
C SER A 132 20.37 -3.44 18.09
N ALA A 133 21.69 -3.32 18.28
CA ALA A 133 22.64 -4.06 17.46
C ALA A 133 22.46 -5.59 17.59
N ALA A 134 22.06 -6.06 18.77
CA ALA A 134 21.81 -7.48 19.03
C ALA A 134 20.56 -7.98 18.29
N ASP A 135 19.43 -7.26 18.41
CA ASP A 135 18.18 -7.61 17.72
C ASP A 135 18.33 -7.50 16.19
N PHE A 136 19.11 -6.52 15.73
CA PHE A 136 19.36 -6.33 14.31
C PHE A 136 20.23 -7.43 13.70
N ALA A 137 21.15 -8.03 14.45
CA ALA A 137 21.99 -9.12 13.96
C ALA A 137 21.16 -10.35 13.52
N GLU A 138 20.08 -10.66 14.25
CA GLU A 138 19.15 -11.72 13.85
C GLU A 138 18.43 -11.37 12.53
N ILE A 139 17.96 -10.14 12.42
CA ILE A 139 17.32 -9.63 11.19
C ILE A 139 18.31 -9.64 10.02
N GLU A 140 19.54 -9.21 10.22
CA GLU A 140 20.58 -9.17 9.17
C GLU A 140 20.87 -10.56 8.61
N HIS A 141 20.94 -11.59 9.46
CA HIS A 141 21.09 -12.99 9.02
C HIS A 141 19.89 -13.42 8.16
N LEU A 142 18.68 -13.08 8.58
CA LEU A 142 17.45 -13.39 7.83
C LEU A 142 17.45 -12.70 6.47
N LEU A 143 17.84 -11.43 6.41
CA LEU A 143 17.94 -10.65 5.17
C LEU A 143 18.96 -11.26 4.20
N GLY A 144 20.12 -11.70 4.71
CA GLY A 144 21.13 -12.40 3.93
C GLY A 144 20.57 -13.67 3.28
N ARG A 145 19.84 -14.49 4.07
CA ARG A 145 19.15 -15.69 3.57
C ARG A 145 18.11 -15.35 2.49
N MET A 146 17.29 -14.33 2.72
CA MET A 146 16.26 -13.92 1.75
C MET A 146 16.88 -13.47 0.41
N ARG A 147 18.00 -12.74 0.44
CA ARG A 147 18.72 -12.33 -0.78
C ARG A 147 19.22 -13.51 -1.59
N VAL A 148 19.84 -14.50 -0.95
CA VAL A 148 20.33 -15.71 -1.62
C VAL A 148 19.17 -16.49 -2.26
N LEU A 149 18.06 -16.64 -1.54
CA LEU A 149 16.87 -17.33 -2.02
C LEU A 149 16.21 -16.58 -3.18
N ASP A 150 16.13 -15.26 -3.09
CA ASP A 150 15.51 -14.45 -4.16
C ASP A 150 16.37 -14.43 -5.43
N ALA A 151 17.68 -14.42 -5.31
CA ALA A 151 18.59 -14.49 -6.45
C ALA A 151 18.51 -15.83 -7.20
N ASN A 152 18.31 -16.93 -6.47
CA ASN A 152 18.35 -18.30 -7.01
C ASN A 152 17.03 -19.06 -6.69
N ARG A 153 15.92 -18.59 -7.25
CA ARG A 153 14.61 -19.19 -6.98
C ARG A 153 14.46 -20.59 -7.59
N GLN A 154 13.97 -21.50 -6.77
CA GLN A 154 13.64 -22.87 -7.10
C GLN A 154 12.22 -23.19 -6.65
N PHE A 155 11.72 -24.39 -6.94
CA PHE A 155 10.47 -24.88 -6.40
C PHE A 155 10.49 -24.84 -4.87
N GLY A 156 9.45 -24.27 -4.25
CA GLY A 156 9.36 -24.05 -2.79
C GLY A 156 10.04 -22.78 -2.25
N THR A 157 10.82 -22.06 -3.06
CA THR A 157 11.51 -20.82 -2.62
C THR A 157 10.50 -19.74 -2.21
N ARG A 158 9.37 -19.65 -2.88
CA ARG A 158 8.31 -18.69 -2.56
C ARG A 158 7.80 -18.85 -1.13
N GLU A 159 7.56 -20.06 -0.72
CA GLU A 159 7.05 -20.42 0.63
C GLU A 159 8.11 -20.12 1.69
N ILE A 160 9.38 -20.40 1.41
CA ILE A 160 10.50 -20.09 2.32
C ILE A 160 10.64 -18.56 2.46
N LEU A 161 10.63 -17.81 1.36
CA LEU A 161 10.68 -16.35 1.39
C LEU A 161 9.52 -15.75 2.18
N LYS A 162 8.30 -16.29 2.01
CA LYS A 162 7.13 -15.89 2.80
C LYS A 162 7.34 -16.17 4.29
N GLY A 163 7.87 -17.34 4.65
CA GLY A 163 8.22 -17.69 6.03
C GLY A 163 9.24 -16.72 6.63
N CYS A 164 10.30 -16.39 5.88
CA CYS A 164 11.30 -15.41 6.30
C CYS A 164 10.70 -14.01 6.49
N LEU A 165 9.83 -13.58 5.59
CA LEU A 165 9.14 -12.29 5.69
C LEU A 165 8.23 -12.23 6.93
N LEU A 166 7.47 -13.29 7.20
CA LEU A 166 6.63 -13.38 8.39
C LEU A 166 7.46 -13.40 9.68
N GLN A 167 8.60 -14.08 9.67
CA GLN A 167 9.53 -14.07 10.81
C GLN A 167 10.06 -12.66 11.07
N LEU A 168 10.52 -11.93 10.03
CA LEU A 168 10.97 -10.55 10.15
C LEU A 168 9.90 -9.66 10.77
N ILE A 169 8.68 -9.69 10.21
CA ILE A 169 7.55 -8.89 10.70
C ILE A 169 7.20 -9.29 12.13
N GLY A 170 7.15 -10.59 12.43
CA GLY A 170 6.83 -11.11 13.76
C GLY A 170 7.84 -10.69 14.82
N THR A 171 9.14 -10.74 14.50
CA THR A 171 10.22 -10.26 15.41
C THR A 171 10.02 -8.77 15.73
N VAL A 172 9.76 -7.93 14.72
CA VAL A 172 9.48 -6.49 14.95
C VAL A 172 8.20 -6.31 15.78
N CYS A 173 7.13 -7.06 15.50
CA CYS A 173 5.91 -7.01 16.30
C CYS A 173 6.14 -7.40 17.78
N GLN A 174 7.02 -8.36 18.05
CA GLN A 174 7.36 -8.76 19.41
C GLN A 174 8.16 -7.68 20.13
N LEU A 175 9.18 -7.11 19.48
CA LEU A 175 10.02 -6.05 20.05
C LEU A 175 9.22 -4.77 20.35
N TYR A 176 8.21 -4.49 19.56
CA TYR A 176 7.34 -3.31 19.68
C TYR A 176 5.93 -3.64 20.17
N ALA A 177 5.73 -4.79 20.84
CA ALA A 177 4.41 -5.27 21.23
C ALA A 177 3.64 -4.26 22.10
N GLU A 178 4.29 -3.70 23.13
CA GLU A 178 3.63 -2.75 24.04
C GLU A 178 3.27 -1.42 23.38
N PRO A 179 4.18 -0.73 22.64
CA PRO A 179 3.78 0.45 21.87
C PRO A 179 2.68 0.19 20.85
N ILE A 180 2.72 -0.95 20.15
CA ILE A 180 1.70 -1.32 19.16
C ILE A 180 0.34 -1.54 19.84
N LYS A 181 0.30 -2.25 20.99
CA LYS A 181 -0.93 -2.46 21.74
C LYS A 181 -1.51 -1.15 22.27
N LEU A 182 -0.67 -0.28 22.85
CA LEU A 182 -1.10 1.03 23.33
C LEU A 182 -1.74 1.86 22.20
N LEU A 183 -1.11 1.93 21.03
CA LEU A 183 -1.67 2.62 19.86
C LEU A 183 -2.95 1.95 19.33
N ALA A 184 -3.05 0.63 19.48
CA ALA A 184 -4.25 -0.12 19.12
C ALA A 184 -5.37 0.07 20.13
N ASP A 185 -5.02 0.23 21.40
CA ASP A 185 -5.95 0.36 22.53
C ASP A 185 -6.35 1.80 22.84
N ASP A 186 -5.53 2.77 22.43
CA ASP A 186 -5.82 4.18 22.66
C ASP A 186 -7.05 4.60 21.84
N ASN A 187 -8.18 4.75 22.56
CA ASN A 187 -9.44 5.33 22.14
C ASN A 187 -10.59 4.41 21.77
N ALA A 188 -11.50 4.21 22.73
CA ALA A 188 -12.85 3.69 22.43
C ALA A 188 -13.59 4.60 21.40
N ALA A 189 -13.38 5.92 21.47
CA ALA A 189 -13.91 6.88 20.50
C ALA A 189 -13.25 6.73 19.12
N GLU A 190 -11.93 6.49 19.07
CA GLU A 190 -11.18 6.23 17.86
C GLU A 190 -11.53 4.86 17.25
N ARG A 191 -11.74 3.82 18.07
CA ARG A 191 -12.26 2.51 17.61
C ARG A 191 -13.63 2.66 16.99
N SER A 192 -14.57 3.34 17.67
CA SER A 192 -15.91 3.58 17.11
C SER A 192 -15.86 4.34 15.79
N ARG A 193 -14.92 5.29 15.65
CA ARG A 193 -14.69 6.04 14.42
C ARG A 193 -14.09 5.14 13.33
N ARG A 194 -13.05 4.35 13.64
CA ARG A 194 -12.44 3.38 12.71
C ARG A 194 -13.45 2.34 12.24
N ASP A 195 -14.28 1.81 13.16
CA ASP A 195 -15.34 0.87 12.81
C ASP A 195 -16.37 1.49 11.88
N ALA A 196 -16.72 2.77 12.09
CA ALA A 196 -17.63 3.48 11.19
C ALA A 196 -17.01 3.66 9.79
N LEU A 197 -15.71 3.99 9.73
CA LEU A 197 -14.98 4.13 8.47
C LEU A 197 -14.77 2.79 7.77
N ALA A 198 -14.46 1.73 8.51
CA ALA A 198 -14.38 0.39 7.98
C ALA A 198 -15.73 -0.05 7.36
N ARG A 199 -16.86 0.24 8.03
CA ARG A 199 -18.20 0.00 7.46
C ARG A 199 -18.44 0.83 6.19
N MET A 200 -18.03 2.09 6.17
CA MET A 200 -18.13 2.95 4.99
C MET A 200 -17.30 2.39 3.83
N SER A 201 -16.05 2.05 4.08
CA SER A 201 -15.13 1.48 3.09
C SER A 201 -15.65 0.16 2.53
N GLU A 202 -16.13 -0.72 3.39
CA GLU A 202 -16.76 -1.99 3.01
C GLU A 202 -18.01 -1.78 2.17
N TYR A 203 -18.87 -0.82 2.54
CA TYR A 203 -20.04 -0.46 1.77
C TYR A 203 -19.67 0.05 0.37
N VAL A 204 -18.70 0.97 0.28
CA VAL A 204 -18.20 1.49 -1.00
C VAL A 204 -17.65 0.35 -1.85
N ARG A 205 -16.83 -0.53 -1.28
CA ARG A 205 -16.24 -1.66 -1.99
C ARG A 205 -17.30 -2.60 -2.58
N LYS A 206 -18.32 -2.93 -1.81
CA LYS A 206 -19.42 -3.83 -2.24
C LYS A 206 -20.33 -3.21 -3.29
N ASN A 207 -20.36 -1.91 -3.43
CA ASN A 207 -21.26 -1.18 -4.30
C ASN A 207 -20.54 -0.32 -5.35
N LEU A 208 -19.28 -0.64 -5.69
CA LEU A 208 -18.52 0.12 -6.70
C LEU A 208 -19.16 0.06 -8.09
N ASP A 209 -19.87 -1.01 -8.39
CA ASP A 209 -20.63 -1.24 -9.63
C ASP A 209 -21.98 -0.50 -9.68
N ASP A 210 -22.49 0.00 -8.52
CA ASP A 210 -23.71 0.80 -8.47
C ASP A 210 -23.45 2.22 -9.02
N PRO A 211 -24.02 2.62 -10.18
CA PRO A 211 -23.86 3.99 -10.70
C PRO A 211 -24.39 5.07 -9.74
N ASP A 212 -25.37 4.71 -8.90
CA ASP A 212 -26.03 5.61 -7.93
C ASP A 212 -25.36 5.60 -6.55
N LEU A 213 -24.16 5.03 -6.43
CA LEU A 213 -23.37 5.08 -5.21
C LEU A 213 -23.14 6.53 -4.78
N SER A 214 -23.62 6.88 -3.59
CA SER A 214 -23.62 8.27 -3.10
C SER A 214 -23.07 8.38 -1.67
N LEU A 215 -22.54 9.56 -1.35
CA LEU A 215 -22.12 9.93 0.00
C LEU A 215 -23.22 9.64 1.05
N LYS A 216 -24.47 9.95 0.72
CA LYS A 216 -25.61 9.73 1.64
C LYS A 216 -25.80 8.25 1.96
N LYS A 217 -25.76 7.38 0.94
CA LYS A 217 -25.86 5.91 1.14
C LYS A 217 -24.69 5.39 1.95
N ALA A 218 -23.46 5.82 1.65
CA ALA A 218 -22.24 5.40 2.35
C ALA A 218 -22.22 5.88 3.82
N ALA A 219 -22.62 7.11 4.08
CA ALA A 219 -22.75 7.66 5.43
C ALA A 219 -23.78 6.87 6.25
N SER A 220 -24.96 6.57 5.66
CA SER A 220 -25.97 5.74 6.33
C SER A 220 -25.46 4.34 6.69
N ALA A 221 -24.73 3.70 5.78
CA ALA A 221 -24.15 2.37 6.03
C ALA A 221 -23.10 2.38 7.16
N ALA A 222 -22.44 3.53 7.35
CA ALA A 222 -21.47 3.73 8.42
C ALA A 222 -22.07 4.26 9.73
N PHE A 223 -23.39 4.51 9.80
CA PHE A 223 -24.07 5.19 10.89
C PHE A 223 -23.51 6.59 11.17
N LEU A 224 -23.09 7.29 10.11
CA LEU A 224 -22.57 8.66 10.15
C LEU A 224 -23.54 9.64 9.48
N SER A 225 -23.46 10.91 9.86
CA SER A 225 -24.11 11.94 9.08
C SER A 225 -23.31 12.26 7.81
N PRO A 226 -23.96 12.61 6.67
CA PRO A 226 -23.25 12.99 5.44
C PRO A 226 -22.30 14.17 5.65
N ASN A 227 -22.69 15.15 6.48
CA ASN A 227 -21.86 16.32 6.79
C ASN A 227 -20.58 15.92 7.54
N TYR A 228 -20.70 15.04 8.53
CA TYR A 228 -19.53 14.51 9.25
C TYR A 228 -18.59 13.76 8.32
N LEU A 229 -19.11 12.85 7.50
CA LEU A 229 -18.30 12.09 6.54
C LEU A 229 -17.62 13.01 5.52
N THR A 230 -18.29 14.05 5.03
CA THR A 230 -17.68 15.04 4.13
C THR A 230 -16.52 15.77 4.79
N HIS A 231 -16.74 16.26 6.02
CA HIS A 231 -15.70 16.99 6.77
C HIS A 231 -14.50 16.09 7.05
N TRP A 232 -14.77 14.86 7.49
CA TRP A 232 -13.74 13.89 7.79
C TRP A 232 -12.90 13.52 6.55
N LEU A 233 -13.54 13.19 5.43
CA LEU A 233 -12.84 12.87 4.18
C LEU A 233 -11.94 14.01 3.72
N ARG A 234 -12.39 15.24 3.82
CA ARG A 234 -11.56 16.41 3.45
C ARG A 234 -10.39 16.61 4.39
N LYS A 235 -10.60 16.43 5.69
CA LYS A 235 -9.59 16.68 6.72
C LYS A 235 -8.52 15.60 6.75
N GLU A 236 -8.92 14.32 6.79
CA GLU A 236 -8.03 13.19 7.04
C GLU A 236 -7.52 12.54 5.74
N VAL A 237 -8.37 12.51 4.69
CA VAL A 237 -8.02 11.87 3.40
C VAL A 237 -7.60 12.90 2.35
N GLY A 238 -7.95 14.16 2.53
CA GLY A 238 -7.70 15.24 1.56
C GLY A 238 -8.51 15.12 0.28
N LYS A 239 -9.57 14.30 0.27
CA LYS A 239 -10.39 13.98 -0.91
C LYS A 239 -11.86 14.14 -0.62
N THR A 240 -12.62 14.41 -1.66
CA THR A 240 -14.08 14.28 -1.63
C THR A 240 -14.50 12.81 -1.78
N PHE A 241 -15.72 12.48 -1.39
CA PHE A 241 -16.27 11.14 -1.59
C PHE A 241 -16.25 10.70 -3.07
N SER A 242 -16.59 11.61 -3.98
CA SER A 242 -16.58 11.32 -5.42
C SER A 242 -15.18 11.03 -5.96
N GLU A 243 -14.16 11.72 -5.46
CA GLU A 243 -12.75 11.44 -5.81
C GLU A 243 -12.30 10.10 -5.28
N LEU A 244 -12.67 9.76 -4.04
CA LEU A 244 -12.37 8.46 -3.43
C LEU A 244 -13.02 7.31 -4.24
N VAL A 245 -14.32 7.41 -4.54
CA VAL A 245 -15.03 6.40 -5.34
C VAL A 245 -14.43 6.27 -6.73
N LEU A 246 -14.11 7.40 -7.37
CA LEU A 246 -13.49 7.39 -8.69
C LEU A 246 -12.14 6.68 -8.68
N GLU A 247 -11.30 6.97 -7.70
CA GLU A 247 -9.98 6.31 -7.55
C GLU A 247 -10.13 4.80 -7.42
N ARG A 248 -11.05 4.34 -6.56
CA ARG A 248 -11.34 2.90 -6.38
C ARG A 248 -11.88 2.25 -7.65
N ARG A 249 -12.79 2.91 -8.36
CA ARG A 249 -13.29 2.46 -9.65
C ARG A 249 -12.18 2.35 -10.70
N MET A 250 -11.24 3.29 -10.73
CA MET A 250 -10.09 3.24 -11.64
C MET A 250 -9.13 2.12 -11.29
N HIS A 251 -8.91 1.87 -9.99
CA HIS A 251 -8.11 0.74 -9.52
C HIS A 251 -8.75 -0.61 -9.92
N LEU A 252 -10.05 -0.78 -9.66
CA LEU A 252 -10.80 -1.97 -10.09
C LEU A 252 -10.74 -2.16 -11.61
N ALA A 253 -10.97 -1.09 -12.38
CA ALA A 253 -10.91 -1.14 -13.84
C ALA A 253 -9.54 -1.59 -14.34
N ARG A 254 -8.47 -1.10 -13.73
CA ARG A 254 -7.10 -1.53 -14.05
C ARG A 254 -6.93 -3.03 -13.81
N THR A 255 -7.34 -3.51 -12.65
CA THR A 255 -7.25 -4.94 -12.29
C THR A 255 -8.03 -5.82 -13.29
N LEU A 256 -9.26 -5.41 -13.65
CA LEU A 256 -10.09 -6.15 -14.61
C LEU A 256 -9.50 -6.13 -16.03
N LEU A 257 -8.88 -5.04 -16.45
CA LEU A 257 -8.23 -4.93 -17.76
C LEU A 257 -6.94 -5.76 -17.86
N LEU A 258 -6.18 -5.87 -16.76
CA LEU A 258 -4.94 -6.65 -16.72
C LEU A 258 -5.21 -8.16 -16.61
N ASN A 259 -6.24 -8.57 -15.85
CA ASN A 259 -6.46 -9.96 -15.49
C ASN A 259 -7.60 -10.65 -16.31
N GLY A 260 -8.28 -9.89 -17.17
CA GLY A 260 -9.45 -10.40 -17.88
C GLY A 260 -9.48 -10.06 -19.36
N SER A 261 -10.35 -10.80 -20.09
CA SER A 261 -10.64 -10.58 -21.53
C SER A 261 -11.94 -9.81 -21.78
N LYS A 262 -12.63 -9.34 -20.73
CA LYS A 262 -13.92 -8.65 -20.84
C LYS A 262 -13.85 -7.40 -21.73
N PRO A 263 -14.84 -7.14 -22.61
CA PRO A 263 -14.92 -5.90 -23.40
C PRO A 263 -14.82 -4.66 -22.51
N VAL A 264 -14.27 -3.56 -23.06
CA VAL A 264 -14.09 -2.31 -22.32
C VAL A 264 -15.40 -1.79 -21.73
N GLY A 265 -16.50 -1.88 -22.50
CA GLY A 265 -17.85 -1.49 -22.04
C GLY A 265 -18.36 -2.36 -20.89
N GLU A 266 -18.01 -3.63 -20.85
CA GLU A 266 -18.35 -4.50 -19.70
C GLU A 266 -17.53 -4.12 -18.46
N VAL A 267 -16.22 -3.84 -18.62
CA VAL A 267 -15.39 -3.34 -17.55
C VAL A 267 -15.91 -2.02 -17.00
N ALA A 268 -16.34 -1.09 -17.88
CA ALA A 268 -16.96 0.18 -17.47
C ALA A 268 -18.17 -0.06 -16.57
N ARG A 269 -19.10 -0.96 -16.97
CA ARG A 269 -20.30 -1.29 -16.17
C ARG A 269 -19.95 -1.92 -14.82
N LEU A 270 -19.02 -2.87 -14.80
CA LEU A 270 -18.55 -3.51 -13.56
C LEU A 270 -17.88 -2.53 -12.60
N CYS A 271 -17.38 -1.42 -13.12
CA CYS A 271 -16.82 -0.32 -12.33
C CYS A 271 -17.84 0.81 -12.06
N GLY A 272 -19.15 0.58 -12.27
CA GLY A 272 -20.21 1.52 -11.96
C GLY A 272 -20.30 2.74 -12.89
N PHE A 273 -19.85 2.61 -14.15
CA PHE A 273 -20.02 3.64 -15.17
C PHE A 273 -21.15 3.29 -16.11
N ALA A 274 -22.14 4.17 -16.21
CA ALA A 274 -23.25 4.03 -17.16
C ALA A 274 -22.80 4.35 -18.60
N ASP A 275 -21.78 5.20 -18.78
CA ASP A 275 -21.27 5.67 -20.08
C ASP A 275 -19.83 5.23 -20.30
N GLU A 276 -19.58 4.42 -21.35
CA GLU A 276 -18.25 3.91 -21.69
C GLU A 276 -17.29 5.02 -22.16
N ALA A 277 -17.81 6.05 -22.84
CA ALA A 277 -16.97 7.13 -23.31
C ALA A 277 -16.49 8.00 -22.15
N TYR A 278 -17.36 8.26 -21.15
CA TYR A 278 -16.98 8.92 -19.92
C TYR A 278 -15.96 8.09 -19.14
N PHE A 279 -16.18 6.79 -18.96
CA PHE A 279 -15.22 5.85 -18.37
C PHE A 279 -13.85 5.94 -19.05
N SER A 280 -13.81 5.84 -20.38
CA SER A 280 -12.56 5.86 -21.15
C SER A 280 -11.79 7.17 -20.97
N ARG A 281 -12.48 8.31 -20.93
CA ARG A 281 -11.86 9.61 -20.62
C ARG A 281 -11.28 9.66 -19.21
N ARG A 282 -12.04 9.17 -18.20
CA ARG A 282 -11.57 9.12 -16.79
C ARG A 282 -10.40 8.17 -16.62
N PHE A 283 -10.44 7.00 -17.26
CA PHE A 283 -9.37 6.02 -17.23
C PHE A 283 -8.08 6.58 -17.87
N ARG A 284 -8.19 7.19 -19.06
CA ARG A 284 -7.04 7.85 -19.70
C ARG A 284 -6.47 8.96 -18.81
N HIS A 285 -7.32 9.73 -18.15
CA HIS A 285 -6.85 10.76 -17.21
C HIS A 285 -6.12 10.13 -16.00
N ALA A 286 -6.60 9.00 -15.49
CA ALA A 286 -6.01 8.31 -14.35
C ALA A 286 -4.69 7.59 -14.70
N HIS A 287 -4.61 6.95 -15.85
CA HIS A 287 -3.50 6.04 -16.20
C HIS A 287 -2.66 6.51 -17.40
N GLY A 288 -2.93 7.69 -17.95
CA GLY A 288 -2.16 8.27 -19.06
C GLY A 288 -2.54 7.76 -20.46
N MET A 289 -3.26 6.63 -20.57
CA MET A 289 -3.66 6.02 -21.83
C MET A 289 -5.07 5.42 -21.80
N PRO A 290 -5.72 5.25 -22.97
CA PRO A 290 -7.06 4.64 -23.05
C PRO A 290 -7.07 3.17 -22.58
N PRO A 291 -8.23 2.66 -22.07
CA PRO A 291 -8.37 1.30 -21.53
C PRO A 291 -7.94 0.20 -22.52
N GLY A 292 -8.30 0.35 -23.80
CA GLY A 292 -7.97 -0.62 -24.84
C GLY A 292 -6.47 -0.71 -25.13
N GLN A 293 -5.73 0.42 -25.06
CA GLN A 293 -4.28 0.43 -25.19
C GLN A 293 -3.61 -0.14 -23.94
N PHE A 294 -4.14 0.18 -22.77
CA PHE A 294 -3.66 -0.32 -21.49
C PHE A 294 -3.68 -1.85 -21.43
N ARG A 295 -4.77 -2.47 -21.93
CA ARG A 295 -4.87 -3.93 -22.03
C ARG A 295 -3.78 -4.55 -22.90
N LYS A 296 -3.48 -3.94 -24.05
CA LYS A 296 -2.47 -4.47 -24.98
C LYS A 296 -1.04 -4.48 -24.43
N GLN A 297 -0.76 -3.70 -23.39
CA GLN A 297 0.55 -3.74 -22.70
C GLN A 297 0.80 -5.03 -21.91
N ARG A 298 -0.24 -5.83 -21.68
CA ARG A 298 -0.12 -7.16 -21.07
C ARG A 298 0.48 -8.19 -22.02
N ASP A 299 0.28 -8.01 -23.33
CA ASP A 299 0.62 -8.98 -24.37
C ASP A 299 2.01 -8.71 -24.98
N LEU A 300 2.76 -7.74 -24.41
CA LEU A 300 4.14 -7.41 -24.72
C LEU A 300 5.06 -7.76 -23.55
#